data_f3d142a719eaa0ddc02bef1a1379f984
#
_entry.id   f3d142a719eaa0ddc02bef1a1379f984
#
_cell.length_a   1.000
_cell.length_b   1.000
_cell.length_c   1.000
_cell.angle_alpha   90.00
_cell.angle_beta   90.00
_cell.angle_gamma   90.00
#
_symmetry.space_group_name_H-M   'P 1'
#
loop_
_entity.id
_entity.type
_entity.pdbx_description
1 polymer ?
#
loop_
_entity_poly.entity_id
_entity_poly.type
_entity_poly.pdbx_seq_one_letter_code
_entity_poly.pdbx_strand_id
1 'polypeptide(L)'
;MDPVFKSAIFHLEPMPGRPSRHVVRHPGGVAILPVHGDDFLLIRNHRRAIGHTLLEVPAGTLEPGEDPKHAAVRELAEETGAVAASWSSFGHLWPAPGFCDERLHLFIAEGLTLGAPQLEEHEEIERVLVPQAEAIQSAAAGAYADAKTAVMILRFASRKG
;
A
#
# COMPACT_ATOMS: atom_id res chain seq x y z
N MET A 1 11.74 23.49 -14.36
CA MET A 1 11.35 24.45 -13.30
C MET A 1 11.85 23.85 -12.01
N ASP A 2 12.61 24.58 -11.21
CA ASP A 2 13.16 24.05 -9.97
C ASP A 2 12.05 23.77 -8.96
N PRO A 3 12.13 22.68 -8.17
CA PRO A 3 11.12 22.36 -7.16
C PRO A 3 11.13 23.42 -6.06
N VAL A 4 9.93 23.76 -5.56
CA VAL A 4 9.75 24.67 -4.42
C VAL A 4 10.25 24.06 -3.12
N PHE A 5 10.17 22.73 -3.03
CA PHE A 5 10.65 21.93 -1.90
C PHE A 5 11.03 20.53 -2.38
N LYS A 6 12.08 19.95 -1.79
CA LYS A 6 12.51 18.58 -2.06
C LYS A 6 12.80 17.85 -0.76
N SER A 7 12.21 16.66 -0.61
CA SER A 7 12.53 15.69 0.45
C SER A 7 13.26 14.47 -0.15
N ALA A 8 13.54 13.47 0.66
CA ALA A 8 14.08 12.19 0.21
C ALA A 8 13.11 11.42 -0.70
N ILE A 9 11.80 11.54 -0.45
CA ILE A 9 10.76 10.73 -1.10
C ILE A 9 10.03 11.51 -2.20
N PHE A 10 9.68 12.79 -1.96
CA PHE A 10 8.85 13.59 -2.86
C PHE A 10 9.39 15.01 -3.02
N HIS A 11 8.87 15.72 -4.01
CA HIS A 11 9.12 17.14 -4.16
C HIS A 11 7.83 17.89 -4.57
N LEU A 12 7.84 19.21 -4.32
CA LEU A 12 6.74 20.11 -4.70
C LEU A 12 7.13 20.92 -5.92
N GLU A 13 6.24 20.93 -6.91
CA GLU A 13 6.35 21.76 -8.11
C GLU A 13 5.10 22.63 -8.26
N PRO A 14 5.20 23.79 -8.93
CA PRO A 14 4.01 24.53 -9.37
C PRO A 14 3.13 23.63 -10.26
N MET A 15 1.83 23.62 -9.98
CA MET A 15 0.88 22.82 -10.76
C MET A 15 0.77 23.37 -12.20
N PRO A 16 0.86 22.50 -13.22
CA PRO A 16 0.71 22.92 -14.62
C PRO A 16 -0.60 23.69 -14.85
N GLY A 17 -0.51 24.86 -15.46
CA GLY A 17 -1.65 25.75 -15.73
C GLY A 17 -2.23 26.47 -14.50
N ARG A 18 -1.70 26.23 -13.29
CA ARG A 18 -2.12 26.88 -12.03
C ARG A 18 -0.93 27.15 -11.12
N PRO A 19 -0.04 28.11 -11.45
CA PRO A 19 1.23 28.30 -10.74
C PRO A 19 1.11 28.72 -9.28
N SER A 20 -0.06 29.19 -8.85
CA SER A 20 -0.36 29.47 -7.44
C SER A 20 -0.70 28.22 -6.62
N ARG A 21 -0.83 27.06 -7.24
CA ARG A 21 -1.03 25.75 -6.60
C ARG A 21 0.20 24.88 -6.82
N HIS A 22 0.39 23.91 -5.97
CA HIS A 22 1.50 22.97 -6.06
C HIS A 22 0.99 21.55 -6.21
N VAL A 23 1.79 20.72 -6.84
CA VAL A 23 1.61 19.28 -6.95
C VAL A 23 2.76 18.58 -6.24
N VAL A 24 2.42 17.54 -5.46
CA VAL A 24 3.40 16.60 -4.90
C VAL A 24 3.79 15.61 -6.01
N ARG A 25 5.07 15.60 -6.37
CA ARG A 25 5.66 14.59 -7.25
C ARG A 25 6.19 13.45 -6.43
N HIS A 26 5.66 12.27 -6.66
CA HIS A 26 5.96 11.05 -5.90
C HIS A 26 6.44 9.94 -6.84
N PRO A 27 7.43 9.11 -6.47
CA PRO A 27 7.91 8.02 -7.34
C PRO A 27 6.85 6.94 -7.61
N GLY A 28 5.77 6.94 -6.84
CA GLY A 28 4.76 5.90 -6.82
C GLY A 28 5.04 4.87 -5.74
N GLY A 29 4.18 3.86 -5.67
CA GLY A 29 4.30 2.82 -4.67
C GLY A 29 3.57 1.54 -5.08
N VAL A 30 3.62 0.57 -4.20
CA VAL A 30 2.93 -0.71 -4.32
C VAL A 30 2.05 -0.95 -3.12
N ALA A 31 0.96 -1.69 -3.30
CA ALA A 31 0.16 -2.23 -2.22
C ALA A 31 -0.19 -3.69 -2.54
N ILE A 32 -0.12 -4.54 -1.54
CA ILE A 32 -0.23 -5.97 -1.69
C ILE A 32 -1.40 -6.48 -0.86
N LEU A 33 -2.31 -7.29 -1.44
CA LEU A 33 -3.28 -8.06 -0.70
C LEU A 33 -2.77 -9.50 -0.55
N PRO A 34 -2.16 -9.85 0.58
CA PRO A 34 -1.62 -11.19 0.79
C PRO A 34 -2.74 -12.11 1.29
N VAL A 35 -2.91 -13.23 0.59
CA VAL A 35 -3.93 -14.25 0.89
C VAL A 35 -3.26 -15.47 1.50
N HIS A 36 -3.61 -15.78 2.74
CA HIS A 36 -3.10 -16.93 3.50
C HIS A 36 -4.25 -17.87 3.91
N GLY A 37 -4.54 -18.85 3.09
CA GLY A 37 -5.71 -19.71 3.28
C GLY A 37 -7.00 -18.90 3.19
N ASP A 38 -7.81 -18.95 4.26
CA ASP A 38 -9.05 -18.19 4.38
C ASP A 38 -8.88 -16.80 5.03
N ASP A 39 -7.64 -16.37 5.26
CA ASP A 39 -7.30 -15.10 5.87
C ASP A 39 -6.59 -14.15 4.90
N PHE A 40 -6.65 -12.85 5.19
CA PHE A 40 -5.71 -11.85 4.68
C PHE A 40 -4.62 -11.58 5.73
N LEU A 41 -3.37 -11.46 5.28
CA LEU A 41 -2.26 -11.03 6.13
C LEU A 41 -2.17 -9.49 6.04
N LEU A 42 -2.76 -8.82 7.01
CA LEU A 42 -2.72 -7.37 7.15
C LEU A 42 -1.64 -6.94 8.14
N ILE A 43 -1.41 -5.64 8.22
CA ILE A 43 -0.48 -5.03 9.16
C ILE A 43 -1.17 -3.92 9.97
N ARG A 44 -0.83 -3.81 11.26
CA ARG A 44 -1.06 -2.59 12.03
C ARG A 44 0.16 -1.70 11.88
N ASN A 45 -0.02 -0.54 11.29
CA ASN A 45 1.05 0.41 11.02
C ASN A 45 0.76 1.75 11.68
N HIS A 46 1.70 2.26 12.49
CA HIS A 46 1.57 3.57 13.11
C HIS A 46 1.95 4.68 12.11
N ARG A 47 0.95 5.33 11.53
CA ARG A 47 1.12 6.43 10.58
C ARG A 47 1.38 7.75 11.30
N ARG A 48 2.65 8.08 11.51
CA ARG A 48 3.10 9.29 12.25
C ARG A 48 2.50 10.59 11.70
N ALA A 49 2.30 10.69 10.39
CA ALA A 49 1.73 11.88 9.74
C ALA A 49 0.32 12.23 10.23
N ILE A 50 -0.47 11.23 10.66
CA ILE A 50 -1.83 11.42 11.17
C ILE A 50 -1.95 11.05 12.66
N GLY A 51 -0.89 10.53 13.29
CA GLY A 51 -0.85 10.14 14.70
C GLY A 51 -1.76 8.95 15.04
N HIS A 52 -2.05 8.09 14.07
CA HIS A 52 -2.94 6.93 14.26
C HIS A 52 -2.34 5.63 13.76
N THR A 53 -2.65 4.55 14.47
CA THR A 53 -2.37 3.19 14.00
C THR A 53 -3.54 2.72 13.14
N LEU A 54 -3.26 2.33 11.91
CA LEU A 54 -4.23 1.82 10.96
C LEU A 54 -4.02 0.32 10.71
N LEU A 55 -5.10 -0.38 10.41
CA LEU A 55 -5.05 -1.73 9.86
C LEU A 55 -5.01 -1.64 8.34
N GLU A 56 -3.91 -2.09 7.75
CA GLU A 56 -3.58 -1.84 6.35
C GLU A 56 -3.13 -3.12 5.64
N VAL A 57 -3.22 -3.10 4.31
CA VAL A 57 -2.44 -4.03 3.48
C VAL A 57 -0.97 -3.58 3.45
N PRO A 58 0.01 -4.49 3.41
CA PRO A 58 1.42 -4.16 3.19
C PRO A 58 1.61 -3.26 1.97
N ALA A 59 2.48 -2.25 2.09
CA ALA A 59 2.64 -1.25 1.04
C ALA A 59 3.93 -0.44 1.23
N GLY A 60 4.60 -0.12 0.12
CA GLY A 60 5.78 0.72 0.19
C GLY A 60 6.05 1.53 -1.07
N THR A 61 7.07 2.37 -0.99
CA THR A 61 7.46 3.30 -2.05
C THR A 61 8.38 2.61 -3.06
N LEU A 62 8.21 2.93 -4.35
CA LEU A 62 9.13 2.47 -5.40
C LEU A 62 10.50 3.13 -5.25
N GLU A 63 11.56 2.34 -5.33
CA GLU A 63 12.90 2.86 -5.51
C GLU A 63 13.12 3.39 -6.94
N PRO A 64 14.09 4.28 -7.17
CA PRO A 64 14.36 4.82 -8.51
C PRO A 64 14.63 3.72 -9.55
N GLY A 65 13.73 3.59 -10.54
CA GLY A 65 13.82 2.59 -11.61
C GLY A 65 13.40 1.17 -11.21
N GLU A 66 12.87 0.98 -10.03
CA GLU A 66 12.41 -0.33 -9.55
C GLU A 66 11.14 -0.78 -10.30
N ASP A 67 11.11 -2.05 -10.70
CA ASP A 67 9.91 -2.67 -11.23
C ASP A 67 8.85 -2.84 -10.12
N PRO A 68 7.58 -2.43 -10.34
CA PRO A 68 6.56 -2.50 -9.31
C PRO A 68 6.32 -3.89 -8.71
N LYS A 69 6.50 -4.96 -9.49
CA LYS A 69 6.37 -6.32 -8.95
C LYS A 69 7.53 -6.67 -8.04
N HIS A 70 8.75 -6.24 -8.38
CA HIS A 70 9.92 -6.46 -7.51
C HIS A 70 9.76 -5.70 -6.21
N ALA A 71 9.29 -4.44 -6.25
CA ALA A 71 8.97 -3.68 -5.04
C ALA A 71 7.92 -4.39 -4.17
N ALA A 72 6.85 -4.92 -4.79
CA ALA A 72 5.82 -5.65 -4.05
C ALA A 72 6.36 -6.91 -3.35
N VAL A 73 7.28 -7.64 -3.98
CA VAL A 73 7.95 -8.81 -3.39
C VAL A 73 8.82 -8.39 -2.21
N ARG A 74 9.61 -7.32 -2.36
CA ARG A 74 10.49 -6.77 -1.33
C ARG A 74 9.66 -6.30 -0.13
N GLU A 75 8.68 -5.43 -0.32
CA GLU A 75 7.85 -4.86 0.74
C GLU A 75 7.07 -5.93 1.53
N LEU A 76 6.50 -6.94 0.84
CA LEU A 76 5.85 -8.04 1.52
C LEU A 76 6.80 -8.79 2.46
N ALA A 77 8.04 -9.04 1.99
CA ALA A 77 9.04 -9.74 2.79
C ALA A 77 9.54 -8.89 3.97
N GLU A 78 9.78 -7.60 3.75
CA GLU A 78 10.28 -6.67 4.78
C GLU A 78 9.24 -6.46 5.88
N GLU A 79 8.02 -6.03 5.54
CA GLU A 79 6.97 -5.70 6.49
C GLU A 79 6.36 -6.93 7.18
N THR A 80 6.30 -8.07 6.48
CA THR A 80 5.58 -9.25 6.99
C THR A 80 6.42 -10.51 7.16
N GLY A 81 7.61 -10.56 6.56
CA GLY A 81 8.40 -11.79 6.48
C GLY A 81 7.79 -12.86 5.59
N ALA A 82 6.72 -12.56 4.86
CA ALA A 82 6.04 -13.53 4.01
C ALA A 82 6.68 -13.61 2.62
N VAL A 83 6.72 -14.84 2.07
CA VAL A 83 7.08 -15.11 0.69
C VAL A 83 5.89 -15.75 0.01
N ALA A 84 5.49 -15.22 -1.15
CA ALA A 84 4.35 -15.74 -1.92
C ALA A 84 4.79 -16.62 -3.09
N ALA A 85 4.06 -17.71 -3.32
CA ALA A 85 4.30 -18.62 -4.44
C ALA A 85 3.78 -18.05 -5.77
N SER A 86 2.71 -17.23 -5.72
CA SER A 86 2.10 -16.64 -6.91
C SER A 86 1.71 -15.19 -6.70
N TRP A 87 1.73 -14.43 -7.81
CA TRP A 87 1.46 -13.00 -7.85
C TRP A 87 0.57 -12.66 -9.03
N SER A 88 -0.44 -11.86 -8.80
CA SER A 88 -1.28 -11.32 -9.87
C SER A 88 -1.42 -9.80 -9.74
N SER A 89 -1.37 -9.09 -10.89
CA SER A 89 -1.66 -7.66 -10.92
C SER A 89 -3.12 -7.41 -10.59
N PHE A 90 -3.36 -6.42 -9.74
CA PHE A 90 -4.71 -6.03 -9.30
C PHE A 90 -5.10 -4.63 -9.77
N GLY A 91 -4.36 -4.10 -10.76
CA GLY A 91 -4.53 -2.77 -11.31
C GLY A 91 -3.75 -1.70 -10.55
N HIS A 92 -4.29 -0.50 -10.52
CA HIS A 92 -3.68 0.63 -9.82
C HIS A 92 -4.77 1.57 -9.28
N LEU A 93 -4.33 2.53 -8.45
CA LEU A 93 -5.14 3.66 -8.00
C LEU A 93 -4.25 4.89 -7.75
N TRP A 94 -4.88 6.06 -7.71
CA TRP A 94 -4.29 7.31 -7.25
C TRP A 94 -4.94 7.70 -5.92
N PRO A 95 -4.20 7.71 -4.80
CA PRO A 95 -4.78 8.02 -3.49
C PRO A 95 -5.29 9.46 -3.37
N ALA A 96 -4.57 10.42 -3.96
CA ALA A 96 -4.85 11.84 -3.80
C ALA A 96 -4.65 12.65 -5.10
N PRO A 97 -5.35 12.32 -6.22
CA PRO A 97 -5.07 12.88 -7.55
C PRO A 97 -5.32 14.39 -7.67
N GLY A 98 -5.94 15.01 -6.68
CA GLY A 98 -6.17 16.46 -6.66
C GLY A 98 -4.92 17.30 -6.43
N PHE A 99 -3.88 16.73 -5.82
CA PHE A 99 -2.64 17.46 -5.50
C PHE A 99 -1.37 16.58 -5.46
N CYS A 100 -1.50 15.28 -5.65
CA CYS A 100 -0.38 14.33 -5.64
C CYS A 100 -0.50 13.41 -6.86
N ASP A 101 0.62 13.10 -7.50
CA ASP A 101 0.68 12.16 -8.62
C ASP A 101 1.13 10.76 -8.20
N GLU A 102 1.13 10.46 -6.91
CA GLU A 102 1.38 9.11 -6.42
C GLU A 102 0.45 8.10 -7.11
N ARG A 103 1.05 7.11 -7.73
CA ARG A 103 0.37 5.96 -8.32
C ARG A 103 0.72 4.71 -7.53
N LEU A 104 -0.28 4.05 -6.94
CA LEU A 104 -0.11 2.77 -6.28
C LEU A 104 -0.41 1.63 -7.26
N HIS A 105 0.56 0.76 -7.49
CA HIS A 105 0.39 -0.50 -8.20
C HIS A 105 -0.10 -1.56 -7.24
N LEU A 106 -1.20 -2.24 -7.56
CA LEU A 106 -1.85 -3.19 -6.68
C LEU A 106 -1.53 -4.62 -7.11
N PHE A 107 -1.24 -5.48 -6.13
CA PHE A 107 -0.95 -6.89 -6.36
C PHE A 107 -1.72 -7.77 -5.38
N ILE A 108 -2.08 -8.98 -5.81
CA ILE A 108 -2.48 -10.07 -4.92
C ILE A 108 -1.31 -11.03 -4.83
N ALA A 109 -1.00 -11.47 -3.61
CA ALA A 109 0.03 -12.44 -3.29
C ALA A 109 -0.62 -13.68 -2.65
N GLU A 110 -0.39 -14.87 -3.20
CA GLU A 110 -1.02 -16.10 -2.76
C GLU A 110 0.02 -17.21 -2.53
N GLY A 111 -0.37 -18.24 -1.75
CA GLY A 111 0.53 -19.34 -1.40
C GLY A 111 1.65 -18.88 -0.47
N LEU A 112 1.29 -18.19 0.62
CA LEU A 112 2.24 -17.57 1.53
C LEU A 112 2.95 -18.60 2.41
N THR A 113 4.27 -18.45 2.50
CA THR A 113 5.11 -19.02 3.57
C THR A 113 5.53 -17.88 4.49
N LEU A 114 5.21 -18.00 5.78
CA LEU A 114 5.50 -16.95 6.75
C LEU A 114 6.90 -17.14 7.36
N GLY A 115 7.69 -16.06 7.36
CA GLY A 115 9.00 -15.95 8.00
C GLY A 115 9.04 -14.82 9.03
N ALA A 116 10.23 -14.40 9.42
CA ALA A 116 10.43 -13.24 10.28
C ALA A 116 10.46 -11.96 9.43
N PRO A 117 9.74 -10.88 9.82
CA PRO A 117 9.83 -9.59 9.14
C PRO A 117 11.21 -8.96 9.34
N GLN A 118 11.59 -8.06 8.43
CA GLN A 118 12.85 -7.32 8.45
C GLN A 118 12.53 -5.82 8.39
N LEU A 119 11.89 -5.33 9.47
CA LEU A 119 11.45 -3.95 9.58
C LEU A 119 12.63 -2.98 9.62
N GLU A 120 12.45 -1.79 9.06
CA GLU A 120 13.35 -0.67 9.23
C GLU A 120 13.28 -0.12 10.67
N GLU A 121 14.35 0.53 11.15
CA GLU A 121 14.49 1.02 12.53
C GLU A 121 13.34 1.94 12.98
N HIS A 122 12.70 2.63 12.03
CA HIS A 122 11.61 3.59 12.30
C HIS A 122 10.21 3.03 12.05
N GLU A 123 10.07 1.78 11.66
CA GLU A 123 8.80 1.12 11.39
C GLU A 123 8.23 0.47 12.65
N GLU A 124 6.97 0.79 12.92
CA GLU A 124 6.19 0.21 14.01
C GLU A 124 5.05 -0.61 13.41
N ILE A 125 5.38 -1.82 12.93
CA ILE A 125 4.48 -2.71 12.20
C ILE A 125 4.24 -4.00 12.97
N GLU A 126 2.97 -4.39 13.11
CA GLU A 126 2.53 -5.67 13.66
C GLU A 126 1.71 -6.43 12.61
N ARG A 127 2.03 -7.70 12.35
CA ARG A 127 1.27 -8.58 11.45
C ARG A 127 -0.03 -9.04 12.11
N VAL A 128 -1.10 -9.07 11.32
CA VAL A 128 -2.41 -9.54 11.76
C VAL A 128 -3.04 -10.42 10.68
N LEU A 129 -3.42 -11.65 11.03
CA LEU A 129 -4.29 -12.47 10.18
C LEU A 129 -5.75 -12.10 10.45
N VAL A 130 -6.47 -11.75 9.40
CA VAL A 130 -7.88 -11.35 9.48
C VAL A 130 -8.69 -12.26 8.54
N PRO A 131 -9.70 -12.98 9.05
CA PRO A 131 -10.57 -13.80 8.21
C PRO A 131 -11.16 -13.01 7.04
N GLN A 132 -11.10 -13.55 5.83
CA GLN A 132 -11.56 -12.86 4.62
C GLN A 132 -13.00 -12.38 4.75
N ALA A 133 -13.87 -13.22 5.33
CA ALA A 133 -15.28 -12.86 5.51
C ALA A 133 -15.46 -11.65 6.44
N GLU A 134 -14.70 -11.60 7.54
CA GLU A 134 -14.69 -10.48 8.48
C GLU A 134 -14.12 -9.21 7.82
N ALA A 135 -13.00 -9.33 7.13
CA ALA A 135 -12.37 -8.21 6.43
C ALA A 135 -13.30 -7.60 5.38
N ILE A 136 -13.99 -8.44 4.59
CA ILE A 136 -14.95 -8.00 3.58
C ILE A 136 -16.15 -7.29 4.23
N GLN A 137 -16.72 -7.85 5.30
CA GLN A 137 -17.82 -7.22 6.02
C GLN A 137 -17.39 -5.87 6.63
N SER A 138 -16.22 -5.81 7.24
CA SER A 138 -15.66 -4.59 7.81
C SER A 138 -15.39 -3.52 6.74
N ALA A 139 -14.86 -3.92 5.57
CA ALA A 139 -14.64 -3.00 4.45
C ALA A 139 -15.96 -2.44 3.91
N ALA A 140 -16.98 -3.28 3.76
CA ALA A 140 -18.32 -2.86 3.33
C ALA A 140 -18.98 -1.92 4.35
N ALA A 141 -18.71 -2.09 5.63
CA ALA A 141 -19.19 -1.21 6.70
C ALA A 141 -18.39 0.09 6.86
N GLY A 142 -17.30 0.29 6.08
CA GLY A 142 -16.46 1.49 6.16
C GLY A 142 -15.52 1.50 7.38
N ALA A 143 -15.19 0.35 7.95
CA ALA A 143 -14.32 0.26 9.13
C ALA A 143 -12.83 0.48 8.83
N TYR A 144 -12.40 0.32 7.58
CA TYR A 144 -11.01 0.60 7.18
C TYR A 144 -10.84 2.08 6.82
N ALA A 145 -10.08 2.81 7.63
CA ALA A 145 -9.74 4.21 7.35
C ALA A 145 -8.71 4.36 6.23
N ASP A 146 -7.92 3.32 5.95
CA ASP A 146 -6.97 3.31 4.86
C ASP A 146 -7.65 2.96 3.53
N ALA A 147 -7.64 3.91 2.59
CA ALA A 147 -8.35 3.78 1.32
C ALA A 147 -7.84 2.61 0.44
N LYS A 148 -6.52 2.39 0.36
CA LYS A 148 -5.96 1.29 -0.44
C LYS A 148 -6.43 -0.07 0.07
N THR A 149 -6.48 -0.26 1.38
CA THR A 149 -6.93 -1.49 2.05
C THR A 149 -8.41 -1.74 1.76
N ALA A 150 -9.26 -0.75 2.00
CA ALA A 150 -10.69 -0.86 1.72
C ALA A 150 -10.97 -1.21 0.25
N VAL A 151 -10.31 -0.50 -0.69
CA VAL A 151 -10.48 -0.74 -2.14
C VAL A 151 -10.02 -2.15 -2.52
N MET A 152 -8.87 -2.62 -2.02
CA MET A 152 -8.34 -3.93 -2.38
C MET A 152 -9.24 -5.07 -1.87
N ILE A 153 -9.70 -4.98 -0.62
CA ILE A 153 -10.61 -5.99 -0.03
C ILE A 153 -11.95 -6.02 -0.78
N LEU A 154 -12.55 -4.87 -1.08
CA LEU A 154 -13.82 -4.80 -1.80
C LEU A 154 -13.69 -5.28 -3.26
N ARG A 155 -12.60 -4.94 -3.96
CA ARG A 155 -12.32 -5.48 -5.29
C ARG A 155 -12.12 -6.99 -5.26
N PHE A 156 -11.48 -7.53 -4.22
CA PHE A 156 -11.31 -8.98 -4.06
C PHE A 156 -12.65 -9.68 -3.87
N ALA A 157 -13.52 -9.13 -3.03
CA ALA A 157 -14.87 -9.65 -2.82
C ALA A 157 -15.69 -9.71 -4.12
N SER A 158 -15.59 -8.67 -4.96
CA SER A 158 -16.32 -8.61 -6.23
C SER A 158 -15.86 -9.61 -7.30
N ARG A 159 -14.69 -10.25 -7.15
CA ARG A 159 -14.21 -11.31 -8.06
C ARG A 159 -14.82 -12.69 -7.77
N LYS A 160 -15.33 -12.89 -6.54
CA LYS A 160 -15.90 -14.17 -6.09
C LYS A 160 -17.41 -14.29 -6.33
N GLY A 161 -18.05 -13.22 -6.77
CA GLY A 161 -19.46 -13.15 -7.19
C GLY A 161 -19.57 -13.18 -8.70
#